data_47a2ba4a91b749e4f3a830a7a1fd2669
#
_entry.id   47a2ba4a91b749e4f3a830a7a1fd2669
#
_cell.length_a   1.000
_cell.length_b   1.000
_cell.length_c   1.000
_cell.angle_alpha   90.00
_cell.angle_beta   90.00
_cell.angle_gamma   90.00
#
_symmetry.space_group_name_H-M   'P 1'
#
loop_
_entity.id
_entity.type
_entity.pdbx_description
1 polymer ?
#
loop_
_entity_poly.entity_id
_entity_poly.type
_entity_poly.pdbx_seq_one_letter_code
_entity_poly.pdbx_strand_id
1 'polypeptide(L)'
;IANAQDSLYFRANAYKEQLDNYYSMDEKDFPKPGSILFIGSSSLGMWKNTGSYFPNHRVLNRAYGGSWISDYLYHYQRLVVAYKPAQIVLLCGANDLYNGVSIERVFEDIKCFCRLLDIHLPGVPVILLSFHPSPSMPDWIPKEREVNKLIQDYFKDSHQVTYVDITSCLYDKNGALPEKFYISDRLHPSVLAYKEFAKIIEPYLINNK
;
A
#
# COMPACT_ATOMS: atom_id res chain seq x y z
N ILE A 1 -25.56 -7.68 15.21
CA ILE A 1 -26.23 -7.97 13.94
C ILE A 1 -25.41 -7.22 12.89
N ALA A 2 -24.51 -7.90 12.19
CA ALA A 2 -23.77 -7.34 11.07
C ALA A 2 -24.80 -6.99 9.96
N ASN A 3 -24.77 -5.74 9.49
CA ASN A 3 -25.63 -5.31 8.41
C ASN A 3 -25.25 -6.05 7.12
N ALA A 4 -26.22 -6.30 6.23
CA ALA A 4 -25.97 -6.91 4.92
C ALA A 4 -24.92 -6.15 4.06
N GLN A 5 -24.68 -4.87 4.37
CA GLN A 5 -23.58 -4.07 3.81
C GLN A 5 -22.20 -4.56 4.25
N ASP A 6 -22.06 -5.12 5.45
CA ASP A 6 -20.78 -5.63 5.95
C ASP A 6 -20.36 -6.94 5.25
N SER A 7 -21.35 -7.76 4.83
CA SER A 7 -21.07 -9.03 4.13
C SER A 7 -20.55 -8.86 2.69
N LEU A 8 -20.88 -7.75 2.03
CA LEU A 8 -20.39 -7.42 0.68
C LEU A 8 -18.94 -6.91 0.70
N TYR A 9 -18.46 -6.49 1.86
CA TYR A 9 -17.13 -5.92 2.02
C TYR A 9 -16.03 -6.99 2.18
N PHE A 10 -16.37 -8.18 2.67
CA PHE A 10 -15.42 -9.28 2.82
C PHE A 10 -15.36 -10.14 1.55
N ARG A 11 -14.25 -10.03 0.83
CA ARG A 11 -13.98 -10.77 -0.40
C ARG A 11 -13.01 -11.92 -0.15
N ALA A 12 -13.36 -12.81 0.77
CA ALA A 12 -12.49 -13.88 1.28
C ALA A 12 -11.78 -14.73 0.20
N ASN A 13 -12.38 -14.84 -0.98
CA ASN A 13 -11.82 -15.57 -2.12
C ASN A 13 -11.32 -14.66 -3.25
N ALA A 14 -11.34 -13.34 -3.06
CA ALA A 14 -10.80 -12.43 -4.05
C ALA A 14 -9.28 -12.63 -4.17
N TYR A 15 -8.81 -12.70 -5.42
CA TYR A 15 -7.37 -12.86 -5.72
C TYR A 15 -6.72 -14.12 -5.12
N LYS A 16 -7.53 -15.16 -4.87
CA LYS A 16 -7.07 -16.43 -4.29
C LYS A 16 -5.84 -16.98 -5.01
N GLU A 17 -5.81 -16.95 -6.34
CA GLU A 17 -4.67 -17.44 -7.14
C GLU A 17 -3.38 -16.67 -6.82
N GLN A 18 -3.44 -15.34 -6.71
CA GLN A 18 -2.27 -14.52 -6.38
C GLN A 18 -1.77 -14.81 -4.97
N LEU A 19 -2.69 -15.00 -4.03
CA LEU A 19 -2.37 -15.35 -2.64
C LEU A 19 -1.78 -16.77 -2.55
N ASP A 20 -2.38 -17.74 -3.26
CA ASP A 20 -1.88 -19.12 -3.32
C ASP A 20 -0.47 -19.18 -3.91
N ASN A 21 -0.14 -18.32 -4.88
CA ASN A 21 1.22 -18.21 -5.40
C ASN A 21 2.21 -17.73 -4.32
N TYR A 22 1.86 -16.69 -3.55
CA TYR A 22 2.72 -16.27 -2.42
C TYR A 22 2.86 -17.37 -1.38
N TYR A 23 1.78 -18.05 -1.04
CA TYR A 23 1.81 -19.12 -0.06
C TYR A 23 2.67 -20.31 -0.52
N SER A 24 2.56 -20.68 -1.80
CA SER A 24 3.38 -21.73 -2.38
C SER A 24 4.87 -21.38 -2.47
N MET A 25 5.19 -20.11 -2.69
CA MET A 25 6.56 -19.62 -2.64
C MET A 25 7.11 -19.69 -1.20
N ASP A 26 6.31 -19.25 -0.23
CA ASP A 26 6.69 -19.20 1.18
C ASP A 26 6.80 -20.60 1.79
N GLU A 27 6.02 -21.58 1.32
CA GLU A 27 6.16 -23.00 1.72
C GLU A 27 7.50 -23.60 1.27
N LYS A 28 8.04 -23.14 0.14
CA LYS A 28 9.33 -23.61 -0.40
C LYS A 28 10.51 -22.91 0.26
N ASP A 29 10.41 -21.62 0.46
CA ASP A 29 11.47 -20.80 1.07
C ASP A 29 10.82 -19.57 1.76
N PHE A 30 10.57 -19.71 3.05
CA PHE A 30 9.93 -18.67 3.83
C PHE A 30 10.87 -17.47 4.00
N PRO A 31 10.42 -16.23 3.70
CA PRO A 31 11.26 -15.04 3.80
C PRO A 31 11.83 -14.85 5.21
N LYS A 32 13.10 -14.46 5.28
CA LYS A 32 13.76 -14.19 6.56
C LYS A 32 13.06 -13.02 7.28
N PRO A 33 12.82 -13.13 8.60
CA PRO A 33 12.30 -12.05 9.42
C PRO A 33 13.13 -10.76 9.33
N GLY A 34 12.50 -9.63 9.61
CA GLY A 34 13.18 -8.33 9.67
C GLY A 34 13.33 -7.64 8.31
N SER A 35 12.65 -8.08 7.27
CA SER A 35 12.56 -7.33 6.01
C SER A 35 11.66 -6.11 6.13
N ILE A 36 11.87 -5.10 5.28
CA ILE A 36 10.90 -4.03 5.04
C ILE A 36 9.83 -4.62 4.12
N LEU A 37 8.61 -4.75 4.64
CA LEU A 37 7.50 -5.41 3.95
C LEU A 37 6.68 -4.37 3.17
N PHE A 38 6.70 -4.46 1.84
CA PHE A 38 5.83 -3.69 0.95
C PHE A 38 4.54 -4.48 0.73
N ILE A 39 3.41 -3.88 1.08
CA ILE A 39 2.07 -4.45 0.92
C ILE A 39 1.12 -3.40 0.33
N GLY A 40 0.10 -3.86 -0.36
CA GLY A 40 -0.90 -3.00 -0.99
C GLY A 40 -1.38 -3.51 -2.32
N SER A 41 -1.91 -2.61 -3.14
CA SER A 41 -2.55 -2.94 -4.41
C SER A 41 -1.55 -3.02 -5.58
N SER A 42 -2.09 -3.00 -6.80
CA SER A 42 -1.32 -3.11 -8.04
C SER A 42 -0.20 -2.08 -8.17
N SER A 43 -0.35 -0.89 -7.63
CA SER A 43 0.70 0.14 -7.69
C SER A 43 2.01 -0.30 -7.02
N LEU A 44 1.95 -1.13 -5.98
CA LEU A 44 3.13 -1.79 -5.41
C LEU A 44 3.36 -3.18 -5.97
N GLY A 45 2.30 -3.94 -6.29
CA GLY A 45 2.41 -5.29 -6.84
C GLY A 45 3.09 -5.35 -8.21
N MET A 46 2.92 -4.31 -9.02
CA MET A 46 3.58 -4.18 -10.32
C MET A 46 5.00 -3.60 -10.24
N TRP A 47 5.44 -3.16 -9.07
CA TRP A 47 6.82 -2.70 -8.87
C TRP A 47 7.79 -3.88 -8.86
N LYS A 48 8.17 -4.31 -10.07
CA LYS A 48 9.07 -5.47 -10.25
C LYS A 48 10.45 -5.18 -9.65
N ASN A 49 11.05 -6.20 -9.04
CA ASN A 49 12.38 -6.11 -8.44
C ASN A 49 12.51 -4.94 -7.45
N THR A 50 11.48 -4.69 -6.63
CA THR A 50 11.42 -3.57 -5.67
C THR A 50 12.73 -3.45 -4.87
N GLY A 51 13.31 -4.56 -4.42
CA GLY A 51 14.57 -4.55 -3.68
C GLY A 51 15.76 -3.93 -4.43
N SER A 52 15.76 -3.94 -5.77
CA SER A 52 16.84 -3.32 -6.56
C SER A 52 16.83 -1.79 -6.52
N TYR A 53 15.70 -1.19 -6.16
CA TYR A 53 15.56 0.26 -5.96
C TYR A 53 16.08 0.70 -4.58
N PHE A 54 16.23 -0.25 -3.66
CA PHE A 54 16.67 -0.02 -2.27
C PHE A 54 17.85 -0.92 -1.92
N PRO A 55 19.02 -0.76 -2.60
CA PRO A 55 20.14 -1.69 -2.51
C PRO A 55 20.74 -1.81 -1.11
N ASN A 56 20.48 -0.82 -0.25
CA ASN A 56 20.96 -0.80 1.14
C ASN A 56 19.95 -1.39 2.14
N HIS A 57 18.82 -1.90 1.67
CA HIS A 57 17.75 -2.43 2.51
C HIS A 57 17.35 -3.84 2.08
N ARG A 58 16.91 -4.64 3.05
CA ARG A 58 16.30 -5.94 2.77
C ARG A 58 14.79 -5.74 2.61
N VAL A 59 14.32 -5.77 1.38
CA VAL A 59 12.93 -5.52 0.99
C VAL A 59 12.23 -6.82 0.60
N LEU A 60 11.01 -7.00 1.09
CA LEU A 60 10.08 -8.04 0.67
C LEU A 60 8.81 -7.38 0.13
N ASN A 61 8.46 -7.63 -1.13
CA ASN A 61 7.22 -7.15 -1.71
C ASN A 61 6.17 -8.29 -1.75
N ARG A 62 5.04 -8.09 -1.05
CA ARG A 62 3.87 -8.98 -1.01
C ARG A 62 2.58 -8.23 -1.38
N ALA A 63 2.72 -7.13 -2.11
CA ALA A 63 1.57 -6.43 -2.69
C ALA A 63 1.01 -7.18 -3.89
N TYR A 64 -0.31 -7.13 -4.10
CA TYR A 64 -0.96 -7.82 -5.22
C TYR A 64 -2.08 -6.97 -5.85
N GLY A 65 -2.27 -7.17 -7.16
CA GLY A 65 -3.19 -6.38 -7.96
C GLY A 65 -4.63 -6.50 -7.48
N GLY A 66 -5.36 -5.37 -7.49
CA GLY A 66 -6.78 -5.31 -7.17
C GLY A 66 -7.13 -5.47 -5.69
N SER A 67 -6.15 -5.61 -4.79
CA SER A 67 -6.41 -5.75 -3.35
C SER A 67 -7.08 -4.52 -2.77
N TRP A 68 -7.92 -4.77 -1.78
CA TRP A 68 -8.56 -3.78 -0.92
C TRP A 68 -7.93 -3.79 0.46
N ILE A 69 -8.13 -2.74 1.23
CA ILE A 69 -7.62 -2.72 2.61
C ILE A 69 -8.27 -3.81 3.47
N SER A 70 -9.55 -4.13 3.23
CA SER A 70 -10.25 -5.22 3.89
C SER A 70 -9.65 -6.61 3.62
N ASP A 71 -9.04 -6.83 2.44
CA ASP A 71 -8.33 -8.08 2.15
C ASP A 71 -7.12 -8.26 3.08
N TYR A 72 -6.37 -7.17 3.35
CA TYR A 72 -5.26 -7.20 4.32
C TYR A 72 -5.74 -7.34 5.77
N LEU A 73 -6.90 -6.81 6.11
CA LEU A 73 -7.51 -7.03 7.43
C LEU A 73 -7.91 -8.51 7.60
N TYR A 74 -8.48 -9.13 6.56
CA TYR A 74 -8.89 -10.53 6.60
C TYR A 74 -7.69 -11.49 6.65
N HIS A 75 -6.69 -11.28 5.80
CA HIS A 75 -5.49 -12.11 5.71
C HIS A 75 -4.34 -11.64 6.61
N TYR A 76 -4.62 -10.78 7.59
CA TYR A 76 -3.66 -10.03 8.38
C TYR A 76 -2.55 -10.91 8.98
N GLN A 77 -2.92 -12.03 9.62
CA GLN A 77 -1.95 -12.91 10.27
C GLN A 77 -0.96 -13.51 9.27
N ARG A 78 -1.45 -13.90 8.11
CA ARG A 78 -0.65 -14.61 7.10
C ARG A 78 0.14 -13.68 6.20
N LEU A 79 -0.45 -12.52 5.82
CA LEU A 79 0.18 -11.57 4.90
C LEU A 79 1.05 -10.52 5.59
N VAL A 80 0.94 -10.38 6.90
CA VAL A 80 1.65 -9.33 7.63
C VAL A 80 2.43 -9.92 8.81
N VAL A 81 1.74 -10.47 9.80
CA VAL A 81 2.37 -10.90 11.06
C VAL A 81 3.37 -12.03 10.86
N ALA A 82 3.03 -13.01 10.01
CA ALA A 82 3.88 -14.17 9.76
C ALA A 82 5.29 -13.80 9.26
N TYR A 83 5.42 -12.71 8.51
CA TYR A 83 6.73 -12.25 7.97
C TYR A 83 7.62 -11.59 9.03
N LYS A 84 7.09 -11.23 10.19
CA LYS A 84 7.82 -10.52 11.26
C LYS A 84 8.64 -9.35 10.68
N PRO A 85 7.98 -8.39 10.01
CA PRO A 85 8.66 -7.30 9.34
C PRO A 85 9.36 -6.37 10.33
N ALA A 86 10.46 -5.76 9.93
CA ALA A 86 11.11 -4.70 10.69
C ALA A 86 10.48 -3.32 10.41
N GLN A 87 9.83 -3.16 9.26
CA GLN A 87 9.06 -1.98 8.87
C GLN A 87 8.02 -2.39 7.82
N ILE A 88 6.93 -1.64 7.72
CA ILE A 88 5.89 -1.85 6.71
C ILE A 88 5.76 -0.61 5.84
N VAL A 89 5.62 -0.81 4.52
CA VAL A 89 5.25 0.22 3.54
C VAL A 89 3.92 -0.20 2.92
N LEU A 90 2.87 0.59 3.16
CA LEU A 90 1.50 0.29 2.74
C LEU A 90 0.99 1.32 1.73
N LEU A 91 0.44 0.82 0.61
CA LEU A 91 -0.36 1.59 -0.35
C LEU A 91 -1.59 0.77 -0.76
N CYS A 92 -2.71 0.97 -0.07
CA CYS A 92 -3.95 0.22 -0.29
C CYS A 92 -5.17 1.06 0.05
N GLY A 93 -6.28 0.87 -0.69
CA GLY A 93 -7.56 1.56 -0.47
C GLY A 93 -8.11 2.30 -1.69
N ALA A 94 -7.29 2.57 -2.73
CA ALA A 94 -7.77 3.20 -3.96
C ALA A 94 -8.79 2.30 -4.69
N ASN A 95 -8.56 0.98 -4.75
CA ASN A 95 -9.52 0.04 -5.34
C ASN A 95 -10.85 0.00 -4.58
N ASP A 96 -10.82 0.16 -3.26
CA ASP A 96 -12.00 0.28 -2.42
C ASP A 96 -12.84 1.47 -2.88
N LEU A 97 -12.22 2.65 -3.01
CA LEU A 97 -12.89 3.86 -3.51
C LEU A 97 -13.46 3.64 -4.91
N TYR A 98 -12.67 3.09 -5.85
CA TYR A 98 -13.09 2.86 -7.25
C TYR A 98 -14.28 1.90 -7.35
N ASN A 99 -14.48 1.07 -6.34
CA ASN A 99 -15.62 0.15 -6.25
C ASN A 99 -16.76 0.67 -5.33
N GLY A 100 -16.77 1.97 -5.00
CA GLY A 100 -17.87 2.64 -4.33
C GLY A 100 -17.85 2.57 -2.80
N VAL A 101 -16.76 2.09 -2.19
CA VAL A 101 -16.58 2.19 -0.74
C VAL A 101 -16.40 3.67 -0.37
N SER A 102 -17.04 4.12 0.70
CA SER A 102 -16.97 5.52 1.09
C SER A 102 -15.58 5.89 1.62
N ILE A 103 -15.23 7.17 1.51
CA ILE A 103 -13.98 7.74 2.03
C ILE A 103 -13.80 7.44 3.50
N GLU A 104 -14.87 7.62 4.30
CA GLU A 104 -14.87 7.40 5.74
C GLU A 104 -14.57 5.93 6.04
N ARG A 105 -15.16 4.99 5.27
CA ARG A 105 -14.94 3.56 5.50
C ARG A 105 -13.51 3.15 5.16
N VAL A 106 -12.97 3.59 4.02
CA VAL A 106 -11.56 3.34 3.65
C VAL A 106 -10.62 3.86 4.72
N PHE A 107 -10.88 5.07 5.23
CA PHE A 107 -10.08 5.67 6.29
C PHE A 107 -10.18 4.88 7.61
N GLU A 108 -11.39 4.46 8.02
CA GLU A 108 -11.57 3.62 9.22
C GLU A 108 -10.84 2.29 9.12
N ASP A 109 -10.84 1.65 7.94
CA ASP A 109 -10.14 0.39 7.73
C ASP A 109 -8.62 0.55 7.76
N ILE A 110 -8.08 1.65 7.23
CA ILE A 110 -6.65 1.99 7.38
C ILE A 110 -6.29 2.19 8.86
N LYS A 111 -7.13 2.91 9.62
CA LYS A 111 -6.92 3.06 11.07
C LYS A 111 -7.01 1.73 11.81
N CYS A 112 -7.96 0.86 11.42
CA CYS A 112 -8.09 -0.47 11.98
C CYS A 112 -6.84 -1.30 11.71
N PHE A 113 -6.32 -1.27 10.48
CA PHE A 113 -5.09 -1.94 10.12
C PHE A 113 -3.90 -1.47 10.98
N CYS A 114 -3.72 -0.15 11.14
CA CYS A 114 -2.65 0.40 11.98
C CYS A 114 -2.79 0.02 13.46
N ARG A 115 -4.03 -0.01 14.00
CA ARG A 115 -4.29 -0.48 15.38
C ARG A 115 -3.94 -1.96 15.57
N LEU A 116 -4.26 -2.81 14.59
CA LEU A 116 -3.86 -4.23 14.64
C LEU A 116 -2.34 -4.39 14.61
N LEU A 117 -1.63 -3.54 13.86
CA LEU A 117 -0.17 -3.53 13.87
C LEU A 117 0.39 -3.17 15.25
N ASP A 118 -0.15 -2.16 15.90
CA ASP A 118 0.30 -1.75 17.24
C ASP A 118 0.11 -2.87 18.26
N ILE A 119 -0.98 -3.65 18.13
CA ILE A 119 -1.28 -4.79 19.03
C ILE A 119 -0.36 -6.00 18.78
N HIS A 120 -0.16 -6.38 17.51
CA HIS A 120 0.50 -7.64 17.18
C HIS A 120 1.99 -7.50 16.83
N LEU A 121 2.39 -6.30 16.41
CA LEU A 121 3.76 -5.95 16.02
C LEU A 121 4.13 -4.60 16.67
N PRO A 122 4.11 -4.51 18.02
CA PRO A 122 4.35 -3.25 18.71
C PRO A 122 5.72 -2.67 18.35
N GLY A 123 5.73 -1.37 18.07
CA GLY A 123 6.95 -0.63 17.72
C GLY A 123 7.46 -0.85 16.28
N VAL A 124 6.82 -1.67 15.46
CA VAL A 124 7.17 -1.78 14.03
C VAL A 124 6.70 -0.52 13.30
N PRO A 125 7.64 0.26 12.70
CA PRO A 125 7.27 1.48 11.98
C PRO A 125 6.45 1.19 10.73
N VAL A 126 5.51 2.08 10.41
CA VAL A 126 4.64 1.99 9.24
C VAL A 126 4.77 3.25 8.40
N ILE A 127 5.04 3.09 7.11
CA ILE A 127 4.93 4.14 6.10
C ILE A 127 3.60 3.95 5.38
N LEU A 128 2.71 4.94 5.49
CA LEU A 128 1.51 5.03 4.66
C LEU A 128 1.83 5.93 3.47
N LEU A 129 1.87 5.35 2.28
CA LEU A 129 2.06 6.11 1.05
C LEU A 129 0.73 6.76 0.64
N SER A 130 0.80 7.97 0.12
CA SER A 130 -0.36 8.64 -0.46
C SER A 130 -0.97 7.84 -1.62
N PHE A 131 -2.29 7.84 -1.73
CA PHE A 131 -2.95 7.47 -2.99
C PHE A 131 -2.47 8.42 -4.07
N HIS A 132 -2.19 7.90 -5.25
CA HIS A 132 -1.61 8.69 -6.33
C HIS A 132 -2.62 8.90 -7.46
N PRO A 133 -2.66 10.11 -8.03
CA PRO A 133 -3.56 10.41 -9.12
C PRO A 133 -3.21 9.61 -10.37
N SER A 134 -4.20 9.37 -11.22
CA SER A 134 -3.98 8.76 -12.53
C SER A 134 -4.81 9.44 -13.62
N PRO A 135 -4.24 9.61 -14.84
CA PRO A 135 -4.95 10.26 -15.94
C PRO A 135 -6.17 9.48 -16.45
N SER A 136 -6.23 8.16 -16.19
CA SER A 136 -7.38 7.33 -16.57
C SER A 136 -8.55 7.40 -15.59
N MET A 137 -8.32 7.94 -14.39
CA MET A 137 -9.31 7.99 -13.30
C MET A 137 -9.48 9.42 -12.75
N PRO A 138 -9.71 10.46 -13.61
CA PRO A 138 -9.67 11.84 -13.18
C PRO A 138 -10.73 12.18 -12.14
N ASP A 139 -11.90 11.57 -12.20
CA ASP A 139 -13.03 11.82 -11.27
C ASP A 139 -12.75 11.32 -9.84
N TRP A 140 -11.72 10.47 -9.67
CA TRP A 140 -11.33 9.93 -8.37
C TRP A 140 -10.26 10.75 -7.67
N ILE A 141 -9.51 11.58 -8.40
CA ILE A 141 -8.42 12.40 -7.85
C ILE A 141 -8.89 13.25 -6.65
N PRO A 142 -10.06 13.90 -6.65
CA PRO A 142 -10.53 14.64 -5.48
C PRO A 142 -10.74 13.75 -4.26
N LYS A 143 -11.30 12.56 -4.44
CA LYS A 143 -11.53 11.59 -3.34
C LYS A 143 -10.22 11.04 -2.78
N GLU A 144 -9.27 10.72 -3.64
CA GLU A 144 -7.91 10.30 -3.23
C GLU A 144 -7.22 11.37 -2.40
N ARG A 145 -7.32 12.65 -2.82
CA ARG A 145 -6.79 13.79 -2.06
C ARG A 145 -7.44 13.94 -0.70
N GLU A 146 -8.75 13.71 -0.62
CA GLU A 146 -9.50 13.78 0.65
C GLU A 146 -9.04 12.69 1.60
N VAL A 147 -8.93 11.42 1.16
CA VAL A 147 -8.40 10.32 1.99
C VAL A 147 -6.95 10.61 2.40
N ASN A 148 -6.12 11.08 1.48
CA ASN A 148 -4.72 11.43 1.77
C ASN A 148 -4.64 12.48 2.89
N LYS A 149 -5.51 13.50 2.83
CA LYS A 149 -5.59 14.53 3.87
C LYS A 149 -6.04 13.96 5.21
N LEU A 150 -7.06 13.11 5.23
CA LEU A 150 -7.52 12.45 6.45
C LEU A 150 -6.42 11.61 7.11
N ILE A 151 -5.69 10.84 6.30
CA ILE A 151 -4.56 10.03 6.78
C ILE A 151 -3.47 10.93 7.36
N GLN A 152 -3.05 11.94 6.61
CA GLN A 152 -2.01 12.88 7.02
C GLN A 152 -2.37 13.58 8.33
N ASP A 153 -3.59 14.13 8.42
CA ASP A 153 -4.05 14.87 9.60
C ASP A 153 -4.15 13.97 10.84
N TYR A 154 -4.63 12.73 10.67
CA TYR A 154 -4.83 11.81 11.78
C TYR A 154 -3.51 11.28 12.34
N PHE A 155 -2.55 10.93 11.47
CA PHE A 155 -1.29 10.31 11.87
C PHE A 155 -0.13 11.30 12.06
N LYS A 156 -0.36 12.62 11.94
CA LYS A 156 0.69 13.66 12.02
C LYS A 156 1.55 13.60 13.30
N ASP A 157 0.93 13.18 14.42
CA ASP A 157 1.58 13.09 15.73
C ASP A 157 1.85 11.62 16.14
N SER A 158 1.72 10.68 15.20
CA SER A 158 1.97 9.27 15.47
C SER A 158 3.47 8.98 15.57
N HIS A 159 3.86 8.21 16.58
CA HIS A 159 5.24 7.72 16.71
C HIS A 159 5.53 6.46 15.88
N GLN A 160 4.49 5.75 15.44
CA GLN A 160 4.60 4.50 14.71
C GLN A 160 4.34 4.67 13.21
N VAL A 161 3.40 5.56 12.85
CA VAL A 161 2.93 5.73 11.47
C VAL A 161 3.47 7.04 10.89
N THR A 162 4.12 6.96 9.74
CA THR A 162 4.57 8.10 8.96
C THR A 162 3.81 8.15 7.63
N TYR A 163 3.12 9.24 7.36
CA TYR A 163 2.54 9.49 6.04
C TYR A 163 3.62 10.05 5.10
N VAL A 164 3.72 9.46 3.89
CA VAL A 164 4.68 9.89 2.87
C VAL A 164 3.95 10.18 1.56
N ASP A 165 3.99 11.43 1.14
CA ASP A 165 3.40 11.88 -0.13
C ASP A 165 4.32 11.52 -1.30
N ILE A 166 3.85 10.61 -2.16
CA ILE A 166 4.49 10.24 -3.42
C ILE A 166 3.85 10.91 -4.65
N THR A 167 2.85 11.79 -4.44
CA THR A 167 2.10 12.39 -5.57
C THR A 167 2.84 13.54 -6.22
N SER A 168 3.61 14.31 -5.46
CA SER A 168 4.25 15.54 -5.91
C SER A 168 5.17 15.35 -7.12
N CYS A 169 5.86 14.21 -7.20
CA CYS A 169 6.75 13.89 -8.32
C CYS A 169 6.03 13.55 -9.62
N LEU A 170 4.72 13.28 -9.57
CA LEU A 170 3.92 12.89 -10.73
C LEU A 170 3.38 14.10 -11.52
N TYR A 171 3.40 15.30 -10.94
CA TYR A 171 2.93 16.51 -11.59
C TYR A 171 4.08 17.26 -12.29
N ASP A 172 3.79 17.86 -13.43
CA ASP A 172 4.68 18.83 -14.03
C ASP A 172 4.48 20.23 -13.42
N LYS A 173 5.31 21.19 -13.86
CA LYS A 173 5.25 22.60 -13.40
C LYS A 173 3.90 23.30 -13.67
N ASN A 174 3.06 22.75 -14.54
CA ASN A 174 1.75 23.28 -14.88
C ASN A 174 0.61 22.54 -14.14
N GLY A 175 0.95 21.56 -13.28
CA GLY A 175 -0.02 20.75 -12.57
C GLY A 175 -0.66 19.64 -13.41
N ALA A 176 -0.09 19.31 -14.58
CA ALA A 176 -0.54 18.19 -15.39
C ALA A 176 0.14 16.89 -14.96
N LEU A 177 -0.46 15.76 -15.35
CA LEU A 177 0.05 14.40 -15.11
C LEU A 177 0.69 13.86 -16.40
N PRO A 178 2.02 13.97 -16.58
CA PRO A 178 2.69 13.54 -17.79
C PRO A 178 2.61 12.03 -17.99
N GLU A 179 2.30 11.58 -19.20
CA GLU A 179 2.13 10.16 -19.55
C GLU A 179 3.37 9.31 -19.26
N LYS A 180 4.56 9.89 -19.27
CA LYS A 180 5.83 9.18 -18.96
C LYS A 180 5.87 8.51 -17.59
N PHE A 181 5.06 8.99 -16.64
CA PHE A 181 4.96 8.42 -15.29
C PHE A 181 4.00 7.25 -15.19
N TYR A 182 3.30 6.91 -16.27
CA TYR A 182 2.32 5.83 -16.31
C TYR A 182 2.67 4.83 -17.41
N ILE A 183 2.22 3.59 -17.27
CA ILE A 183 2.24 2.63 -18.37
C ILE A 183 1.07 2.91 -19.32
N SER A 184 0.89 2.10 -20.36
CA SER A 184 -0.10 2.33 -21.43
C SER A 184 -1.55 2.45 -20.96
N ASP A 185 -1.88 1.90 -19.79
CA ASP A 185 -3.23 2.00 -19.21
C ASP A 185 -3.52 3.36 -18.55
N ARG A 186 -2.50 4.22 -18.42
CA ARG A 186 -2.58 5.55 -17.81
C ARG A 186 -3.08 5.54 -16.35
N LEU A 187 -3.00 4.37 -15.69
CA LEU A 187 -3.39 4.13 -14.31
C LEU A 187 -2.17 3.78 -13.46
N HIS A 188 -1.41 2.78 -13.89
CA HIS A 188 -0.32 2.24 -13.09
C HIS A 188 1.01 2.96 -13.34
N PRO A 189 1.83 3.10 -12.29
CA PRO A 189 3.12 3.78 -12.39
C PRO A 189 4.07 3.09 -13.37
N SER A 190 4.80 3.90 -14.14
CA SER A 190 5.90 3.43 -15.00
C SER A 190 7.18 3.20 -14.19
N VAL A 191 8.18 2.60 -14.83
CA VAL A 191 9.53 2.47 -14.26
C VAL A 191 10.11 3.83 -13.84
N LEU A 192 9.80 4.89 -14.57
CA LEU A 192 10.24 6.24 -14.22
C LEU A 192 9.56 6.74 -12.93
N ALA A 193 8.25 6.52 -12.79
CA ALA A 193 7.54 6.85 -11.55
C ALA A 193 8.11 6.09 -10.35
N TYR A 194 8.39 4.79 -10.50
CA TYR A 194 8.99 4.00 -9.42
C TYR A 194 10.38 4.51 -9.01
N LYS A 195 11.18 5.02 -9.94
CA LYS A 195 12.48 5.65 -9.61
C LYS A 195 12.29 6.91 -8.75
N GLU A 196 11.28 7.72 -9.05
CA GLU A 196 10.97 8.91 -8.25
C GLU A 196 10.38 8.53 -6.89
N PHE A 197 9.46 7.55 -6.84
CA PHE A 197 8.94 7.03 -5.58
C PHE A 197 10.05 6.49 -4.68
N ALA A 198 11.02 5.75 -5.24
CA ALA A 198 12.14 5.24 -4.47
C ALA A 198 12.93 6.36 -3.80
N LYS A 199 13.25 7.44 -4.51
CA LYS A 199 13.95 8.61 -3.94
C LYS A 199 13.19 9.25 -2.79
N ILE A 200 11.84 9.30 -2.89
CA ILE A 200 10.99 9.90 -1.85
C ILE A 200 10.91 8.95 -0.64
N ILE A 201 10.80 7.65 -0.86
CA ILE A 201 10.60 6.65 0.19
C ILE A 201 11.91 6.35 0.95
N GLU A 202 13.06 6.28 0.25
CA GLU A 202 14.35 5.87 0.81
C GLU A 202 14.72 6.56 2.15
N PRO A 203 14.54 7.90 2.33
CA PRO A 203 14.88 8.56 3.59
C PRO A 203 14.07 8.11 4.79
N TYR A 204 12.95 7.45 4.60
CA TYR A 204 12.06 6.96 5.65
C TYR A 204 12.27 5.48 5.98
N LEU A 205 13.11 4.77 5.21
CA LEU A 205 13.38 3.37 5.44
C LEU A 205 14.38 3.19 6.59
N ILE A 206 14.09 2.22 7.46
CA ILE A 206 15.02 1.85 8.52
C ILE A 206 16.24 1.11 7.96
N ASN A 207 17.38 1.21 8.63
CA ASN A 207 18.52 0.36 8.33
C ASN A 207 18.24 -1.06 8.84
N ASN A 208 18.19 -2.06 7.95
CA ASN A 208 17.88 -3.46 8.27
C ASN A 208 18.83 -4.47 7.56
N LYS A 209 19.98 -4.00 7.11
CA LYS A 209 21.08 -4.83 6.62
C LYS A 209 22.09 -5.14 7.70
#